data_bf84ce9379b559e15c071a9e13466bef
#
_entry.id   bf84ce9379b559e15c071a9e13466bef
#
_cell.length_a   1.000
_cell.length_b   1.000
_cell.length_c   1.000
_cell.angle_alpha   90.00
_cell.angle_beta   90.00
_cell.angle_gamma   90.00
#
_symmetry.space_group_name_H-M   'P 1'
#
loop_
_entity.id
_entity.type
_entity.pdbx_description
1 polymer ?
#
loop_
_entity_poly.entity_id
_entity_poly.type
_entity_poly.pdbx_seq_one_letter_code
_entity_poly.pdbx_strand_id
1 'polypeptide(L)'
;MKKIAIFLFEGVELFEVATFTDIFGWNNVVAKKEYRDIALKTISYKESVTCTWGGELKAQEVINFDNINEIYDYDILIIPGGFGKASFFENKNNEIFKQIIEHFVKENKIIVAICSAVINLLETGYIKNKKVTTYLLDNKRYFNQLQKYEVSPIENEIVEDGNILTCSGPGNSLTLALLLLEKITSEENRKEVERNMFLNLNIKNMF
;
A
#
# COMPACT_ATOMS: atom_id res chain seq x y z
N MET A 1 -15.63 -8.53 -9.05
CA MET A 1 -14.28 -8.95 -8.60
C MET A 1 -13.43 -7.71 -8.41
N LYS A 2 -12.88 -7.46 -7.22
CA LYS A 2 -11.95 -6.35 -6.97
C LYS A 2 -10.53 -6.77 -7.36
N LYS A 3 -9.78 -5.88 -8.00
CA LYS A 3 -8.39 -6.11 -8.40
C LYS A 3 -7.45 -5.21 -7.60
N ILE A 4 -6.48 -5.80 -6.93
CA ILE A 4 -5.48 -5.12 -6.08
C ILE A 4 -4.09 -5.35 -6.66
N ALA A 5 -3.34 -4.28 -6.89
CA ALA A 5 -1.92 -4.33 -7.23
C ALA A 5 -1.08 -3.94 -6.01
N ILE A 6 -0.04 -4.72 -5.69
CA ILE A 6 1.02 -4.34 -4.76
C ILE A 6 2.26 -3.98 -5.56
N PHE A 7 2.68 -2.73 -5.50
CA PHE A 7 3.84 -2.24 -6.24
C PHE A 7 5.13 -2.48 -5.46
N LEU A 8 6.00 -3.35 -5.98
CA LEU A 8 7.28 -3.70 -5.37
C LEU A 8 8.41 -2.82 -5.91
N PHE A 9 8.94 -1.94 -5.08
CA PHE A 9 10.22 -1.29 -5.33
C PHE A 9 11.38 -2.15 -4.84
N GLU A 10 12.59 -1.92 -5.38
CA GLU A 10 13.82 -2.46 -4.78
C GLU A 10 13.94 -1.99 -3.33
N GLY A 11 14.37 -2.85 -2.42
CA GLY A 11 14.46 -2.54 -1.00
C GLY A 11 13.12 -2.54 -0.26
N VAL A 12 12.06 -3.12 -0.83
CA VAL A 12 10.73 -3.17 -0.21
C VAL A 12 10.72 -3.87 1.15
N GLU A 13 9.91 -3.37 2.09
CA GLU A 13 9.70 -4.02 3.38
C GLU A 13 8.76 -5.23 3.24
N LEU A 14 9.32 -6.43 3.40
CA LEU A 14 8.60 -7.69 3.21
C LEU A 14 7.35 -7.81 4.09
N PHE A 15 7.42 -7.36 5.33
CA PHE A 15 6.29 -7.45 6.26
C PHE A 15 5.10 -6.63 5.76
N GLU A 16 5.35 -5.49 5.14
CA GLU A 16 4.29 -4.63 4.55
C GLU A 16 3.68 -5.24 3.28
N VAL A 17 4.37 -6.14 2.58
CA VAL A 17 3.81 -6.93 1.48
C VAL A 17 3.01 -8.12 2.01
N ALA A 18 3.60 -8.89 2.94
CA ALA A 18 3.03 -10.11 3.47
C ALA A 18 1.66 -9.88 4.15
N THR A 19 1.51 -8.79 4.90
CA THR A 19 0.24 -8.48 5.57
C THR A 19 -0.94 -8.39 4.61
N PHE A 20 -0.76 -7.77 3.45
CA PHE A 20 -1.83 -7.66 2.46
C PHE A 20 -2.06 -8.96 1.72
N THR A 21 -0.99 -9.65 1.32
CA THR A 21 -1.13 -10.94 0.63
C THR A 21 -1.87 -11.96 1.48
N ASP A 22 -1.58 -12.02 2.79
CA ASP A 22 -2.19 -12.96 3.71
C ASP A 22 -3.64 -12.59 4.04
N ILE A 23 -3.93 -11.32 4.37
CA ILE A 23 -5.30 -10.88 4.66
C ILE A 23 -6.23 -11.15 3.47
N PHE A 24 -5.84 -10.80 2.26
CA PHE A 24 -6.69 -11.03 1.08
C PHE A 24 -6.69 -12.48 0.62
N GLY A 25 -5.61 -13.22 0.87
CA GLY A 25 -5.57 -14.68 0.68
C GLY A 25 -6.55 -15.40 1.59
N TRP A 26 -6.53 -15.11 2.90
CA TRP A 26 -7.47 -15.65 3.87
C TRP A 26 -8.91 -15.24 3.55
N ASN A 27 -9.15 -13.99 3.14
CA ASN A 27 -10.47 -13.56 2.70
C ASN A 27 -11.03 -14.49 1.61
N ASN A 28 -10.24 -14.80 0.58
CA ASN A 28 -10.71 -15.65 -0.51
C ASN A 28 -11.02 -17.08 -0.07
N VAL A 29 -10.52 -17.52 1.08
CA VAL A 29 -10.82 -18.85 1.67
C VAL A 29 -12.07 -18.81 2.56
N VAL A 30 -12.14 -17.84 3.50
CA VAL A 30 -13.11 -17.87 4.60
C VAL A 30 -14.34 -16.99 4.41
N ALA A 31 -14.26 -15.96 3.56
CA ALA A 31 -15.34 -15.00 3.34
C ALA A 31 -16.62 -15.66 2.77
N LYS A 32 -17.76 -14.98 2.94
CA LYS A 32 -18.98 -15.30 2.19
C LYS A 32 -18.72 -15.15 0.69
N LYS A 33 -19.51 -15.84 -0.13
CA LYS A 33 -19.33 -15.88 -1.60
C LYS A 33 -19.27 -14.49 -2.23
N GLU A 34 -20.07 -13.54 -1.76
CA GLU A 34 -20.13 -12.16 -2.26
C GLU A 34 -18.85 -11.35 -2.05
N TYR A 35 -18.00 -11.74 -1.08
CA TYR A 35 -16.75 -11.07 -0.72
C TYR A 35 -15.49 -11.83 -1.16
N ARG A 36 -15.66 -13.00 -1.78
CA ARG A 36 -14.56 -13.77 -2.39
C ARG A 36 -14.15 -13.17 -3.72
N ASP A 37 -13.16 -13.77 -4.33
CA ASP A 37 -12.62 -13.40 -5.64
C ASP A 37 -12.01 -12.00 -5.70
N ILE A 38 -11.32 -11.60 -4.62
CA ILE A 38 -10.43 -10.45 -4.66
C ILE A 38 -9.11 -10.91 -5.31
N ALA A 39 -8.84 -10.40 -6.51
CA ALA A 39 -7.59 -10.66 -7.20
C ALA A 39 -6.51 -9.72 -6.68
N LEU A 40 -5.45 -10.27 -6.08
CA LEU A 40 -4.29 -9.51 -5.65
C LEU A 40 -3.06 -9.99 -6.41
N LYS A 41 -2.29 -9.06 -6.98
CA LYS A 41 -1.03 -9.36 -7.66
C LYS A 41 0.08 -8.40 -7.22
N THR A 42 1.29 -8.93 -7.18
CA THR A 42 2.50 -8.13 -7.03
C THR A 42 3.02 -7.70 -8.40
N ILE A 43 3.34 -6.43 -8.53
CA ILE A 43 3.85 -5.82 -9.76
C ILE A 43 5.17 -5.11 -9.50
N SER A 44 6.06 -5.05 -10.48
CA SER A 44 7.35 -4.33 -10.38
C SER A 44 7.87 -3.97 -11.76
N TYR A 45 8.91 -3.16 -11.83
CA TYR A 45 9.71 -2.95 -13.06
C TYR A 45 10.66 -4.10 -13.39
N LYS A 46 10.88 -5.02 -12.44
CA LYS A 46 11.82 -6.14 -12.51
C LYS A 46 11.08 -7.45 -12.24
N GLU A 47 11.62 -8.55 -12.74
CA GLU A 47 11.10 -9.89 -12.43
C GLU A 47 11.18 -10.23 -10.95
N SER A 48 12.22 -9.74 -10.26
CA SER A 48 12.38 -9.86 -8.81
C SER A 48 12.98 -8.60 -8.20
N VAL A 49 12.72 -8.40 -6.93
CA VAL A 49 13.27 -7.32 -6.10
C VAL A 49 13.87 -7.89 -4.82
N THR A 50 14.97 -7.29 -4.37
CA THR A 50 15.53 -7.60 -3.06
C THR A 50 14.79 -6.83 -2.00
N CYS A 51 14.35 -7.50 -0.94
CA CYS A 51 13.69 -6.85 0.19
C CYS A 51 14.70 -6.13 1.10
N THR A 52 14.19 -5.27 1.97
CA THR A 52 15.00 -4.49 2.95
C THR A 52 16.03 -5.35 3.70
N TRP A 53 15.68 -6.57 4.07
CA TRP A 53 16.51 -7.47 4.89
C TRP A 53 17.14 -8.62 4.09
N GLY A 54 17.24 -8.50 2.78
CA GLY A 54 17.95 -9.43 1.90
C GLY A 54 17.13 -10.61 1.37
N GLY A 55 15.84 -10.72 1.73
CA GLY A 55 14.94 -11.67 1.06
C GLY A 55 14.66 -11.24 -0.38
N GLU A 56 14.29 -12.17 -1.24
CA GLU A 56 13.93 -11.89 -2.63
C GLU A 56 12.44 -12.16 -2.86
N LEU A 57 11.76 -11.23 -3.55
CA LEU A 57 10.37 -11.37 -3.99
C LEU A 57 10.30 -11.34 -5.51
N LYS A 58 9.65 -12.35 -6.08
CA LYS A 58 9.33 -12.37 -7.49
C LYS A 58 8.04 -11.60 -7.74
N ALA A 59 8.06 -10.64 -8.66
CA ALA A 59 6.86 -9.98 -9.13
C ALA A 59 6.02 -10.93 -10.00
N GLN A 60 4.70 -10.92 -9.83
CA GLN A 60 3.80 -11.70 -10.66
C GLN A 60 3.60 -11.06 -12.03
N GLU A 61 3.75 -9.74 -12.11
CA GLU A 61 3.71 -9.00 -13.37
C GLU A 61 4.86 -7.98 -13.43
N VAL A 62 5.55 -7.95 -14.57
CA VAL A 62 6.59 -6.95 -14.86
C VAL A 62 5.98 -5.84 -15.71
N ILE A 63 6.03 -4.62 -15.19
CA ILE A 63 5.39 -3.44 -15.80
C ILE A 63 6.42 -2.60 -16.56
N ASN A 64 6.06 -2.26 -17.80
CA ASN A 64 6.79 -1.37 -18.67
C ASN A 64 5.82 -0.49 -19.49
N PHE A 65 6.31 0.33 -20.40
CA PHE A 65 5.47 1.21 -21.21
C PHE A 65 4.52 0.47 -22.18
N ASP A 66 4.86 -0.76 -22.58
CA ASP A 66 4.05 -1.51 -23.55
C ASP A 66 2.79 -2.11 -22.88
N ASN A 67 2.86 -2.42 -21.57
CA ASN A 67 1.78 -3.07 -20.84
C ASN A 67 1.22 -2.26 -19.66
N ILE A 68 1.60 -1.00 -19.48
CA ILE A 68 1.12 -0.15 -18.38
C ILE A 68 -0.41 -0.08 -18.31
N ASN A 69 -1.09 -0.20 -19.44
CA ASN A 69 -2.56 -0.17 -19.50
C ASN A 69 -3.22 -1.32 -18.72
N GLU A 70 -2.51 -2.44 -18.51
CA GLU A 70 -3.03 -3.58 -17.73
C GLU A 70 -3.23 -3.20 -16.25
N ILE A 71 -2.41 -2.25 -15.73
CA ILE A 71 -2.54 -1.75 -14.36
C ILE A 71 -3.73 -0.80 -14.21
N TYR A 72 -4.17 -0.19 -15.29
CA TYR A 72 -5.32 0.71 -15.27
C TYR A 72 -6.64 -0.01 -14.97
N ASP A 73 -6.69 -1.34 -15.11
CA ASP A 73 -7.83 -2.16 -14.74
C ASP A 73 -7.92 -2.47 -13.23
N TYR A 74 -6.88 -2.16 -12.45
CA TYR A 74 -6.89 -2.39 -11.01
C TYR A 74 -7.71 -1.31 -10.28
N ASP A 75 -8.40 -1.72 -9.20
CA ASP A 75 -9.21 -0.83 -8.36
C ASP A 75 -8.38 -0.16 -7.25
N ILE A 76 -7.33 -0.85 -6.80
CA ILE A 76 -6.54 -0.50 -5.62
C ILE A 76 -5.05 -0.68 -5.93
N LEU A 77 -4.26 0.32 -5.58
CA LEU A 77 -2.80 0.26 -5.61
C LEU A 77 -2.26 0.34 -4.19
N ILE A 78 -1.46 -0.64 -3.79
CA ILE A 78 -0.75 -0.68 -2.52
C ILE A 78 0.73 -0.46 -2.78
N ILE A 79 1.34 0.45 -2.05
CA ILE A 79 2.74 0.82 -2.18
C ILE A 79 3.41 0.60 -0.81
N PRO A 80 3.99 -0.59 -0.57
CA PRO A 80 4.75 -0.86 0.64
C PRO A 80 6.01 0.01 0.69
N GLY A 81 6.45 0.35 1.89
CA GLY A 81 7.67 1.10 2.10
C GLY A 81 8.94 0.27 2.03
N GLY A 82 10.03 0.86 2.44
CA GLY A 82 11.34 0.22 2.48
C GLY A 82 12.41 1.19 2.99
N PHE A 83 13.65 0.76 2.96
CA PHE A 83 14.77 1.55 3.48
C PHE A 83 15.65 2.10 2.36
N GLY A 84 16.04 3.38 2.48
CA GLY A 84 16.95 4.02 1.53
C GLY A 84 18.30 3.29 1.39
N LYS A 85 18.80 2.67 2.46
CA LYS A 85 20.03 1.84 2.42
C LYS A 85 19.87 0.57 1.56
N ALA A 86 18.64 0.15 1.29
CA ALA A 86 18.30 -0.98 0.44
C ALA A 86 17.82 -0.53 -0.95
N SER A 87 18.26 0.64 -1.42
CA SER A 87 17.94 1.21 -2.74
C SER A 87 16.47 1.60 -2.97
N PHE A 88 15.66 1.68 -1.91
CA PHE A 88 14.21 1.91 -2.02
C PHE A 88 13.84 3.20 -2.79
N PHE A 89 14.64 4.25 -2.72
CA PHE A 89 14.37 5.53 -3.37
C PHE A 89 14.99 5.69 -4.77
N GLU A 90 15.72 4.72 -5.28
CA GLU A 90 16.44 4.85 -6.57
C GLU A 90 15.49 5.04 -7.76
N ASN A 91 14.30 4.45 -7.70
CA ASN A 91 13.30 4.50 -8.77
C ASN A 91 12.07 5.38 -8.45
N LYS A 92 12.14 6.25 -7.45
CA LYS A 92 11.01 7.10 -7.03
C LYS A 92 10.50 8.05 -8.12
N ASN A 93 11.36 8.46 -9.04
CA ASN A 93 11.03 9.37 -10.15
C ASN A 93 10.74 8.64 -11.46
N ASN A 94 10.48 7.33 -11.41
CA ASN A 94 10.20 6.55 -12.61
C ASN A 94 8.90 7.03 -13.28
N GLU A 95 8.97 7.28 -14.59
CA GLU A 95 7.84 7.83 -15.36
C GLU A 95 6.64 6.87 -15.43
N ILE A 96 6.88 5.55 -15.45
CA ILE A 96 5.82 4.54 -15.41
C ILE A 96 5.03 4.67 -14.10
N PHE A 97 5.73 4.80 -12.96
CA PHE A 97 5.07 4.98 -11.67
C PHE A 97 4.24 6.26 -11.62
N LYS A 98 4.76 7.37 -12.16
CA LYS A 98 4.01 8.63 -12.25
C LYS A 98 2.73 8.49 -13.06
N GLN A 99 2.78 7.82 -14.21
CA GLN A 99 1.60 7.59 -15.04
C GLN A 99 0.55 6.71 -14.34
N ILE A 100 1.00 5.67 -13.61
CA ILE A 100 0.11 4.84 -12.78
C ILE A 100 -0.59 5.70 -11.72
N ILE A 101 0.15 6.50 -10.97
CA ILE A 101 -0.42 7.36 -9.92
C ILE A 101 -1.37 8.40 -10.53
N GLU A 102 -0.98 9.04 -11.64
CA GLU A 102 -1.86 9.97 -12.35
C GLU A 102 -3.20 9.33 -12.72
N HIS A 103 -3.17 8.12 -13.31
CA HIS A 103 -4.38 7.39 -13.66
C HIS A 103 -5.25 7.10 -12.44
N PHE A 104 -4.67 6.54 -11.36
CA PHE A 104 -5.40 6.21 -10.14
C PHE A 104 -6.05 7.44 -9.49
N VAL A 105 -5.37 8.59 -9.51
CA VAL A 105 -5.91 9.85 -9.00
C VAL A 105 -7.06 10.36 -9.88
N LYS A 106 -6.90 10.36 -11.22
CA LYS A 106 -7.93 10.80 -12.17
C LYS A 106 -9.21 9.96 -12.06
N GLU A 107 -9.07 8.65 -11.92
CA GLU A 107 -10.18 7.70 -11.80
C GLU A 107 -10.69 7.55 -10.36
N ASN A 108 -10.19 8.35 -9.42
CA ASN A 108 -10.55 8.30 -7.99
C ASN A 108 -10.44 6.89 -7.38
N LYS A 109 -9.45 6.11 -7.83
CA LYS A 109 -9.16 4.76 -7.33
C LYS A 109 -8.41 4.82 -6.00
N ILE A 110 -8.47 3.74 -5.23
CA ILE A 110 -7.83 3.69 -3.91
C ILE A 110 -6.31 3.56 -4.07
N ILE A 111 -5.58 4.42 -3.36
CA ILE A 111 -4.11 4.34 -3.22
C ILE A 111 -3.79 4.19 -1.74
N VAL A 112 -2.99 3.17 -1.44
CA VAL A 112 -2.47 2.87 -0.10
C VAL A 112 -0.96 3.03 -0.12
N ALA A 113 -0.40 3.88 0.74
CA ALA A 113 1.05 4.04 0.84
C ALA A 113 1.50 3.89 2.31
N ILE A 114 2.58 3.14 2.53
CA ILE A 114 3.03 2.75 3.87
C ILE A 114 4.43 3.28 4.12
N CYS A 115 4.69 3.76 5.34
CA CYS A 115 6.03 4.12 5.79
C CYS A 115 6.67 5.15 4.84
N SER A 116 7.87 4.89 4.38
CA SER A 116 8.65 5.72 3.45
C SER A 116 8.06 5.80 2.03
N ALA A 117 7.17 4.86 1.63
CA ALA A 117 6.54 4.90 0.31
C ALA A 117 5.66 6.14 0.10
N VAL A 118 5.18 6.76 1.17
CA VAL A 118 4.43 8.03 1.09
C VAL A 118 5.29 9.11 0.42
N ILE A 119 6.60 9.13 0.65
CA ILE A 119 7.50 10.08 -0.03
C ILE A 119 7.55 9.79 -1.54
N ASN A 120 7.68 8.51 -1.94
CA ASN A 120 7.66 8.14 -3.36
C ASN A 120 6.33 8.52 -4.04
N LEU A 121 5.21 8.34 -3.34
CA LEU A 121 3.89 8.74 -3.81
C LEU A 121 3.80 10.26 -4.01
N LEU A 122 4.26 11.06 -3.04
CA LEU A 122 4.19 12.52 -3.09
C LEU A 122 5.15 13.13 -4.12
N GLU A 123 6.31 12.51 -4.37
CA GLU A 123 7.26 12.93 -5.41
C GLU A 123 6.64 12.90 -6.82
N THR A 124 5.58 12.13 -7.03
CA THR A 124 4.86 12.13 -8.32
C THR A 124 4.17 13.46 -8.63
N GLY A 125 3.85 14.27 -7.60
CA GLY A 125 3.18 15.57 -7.72
C GLY A 125 1.65 15.51 -7.92
N TYR A 126 1.05 14.31 -7.99
CA TYR A 126 -0.38 14.15 -8.22
C TYR A 126 -1.23 14.14 -6.94
N ILE A 127 -0.63 13.91 -5.76
CA ILE A 127 -1.34 13.92 -4.47
C ILE A 127 -1.25 15.31 -3.87
N LYS A 128 -2.37 16.02 -3.85
CA LYS A 128 -2.47 17.39 -3.33
C LYS A 128 -3.68 17.56 -2.41
N ASN A 129 -3.54 18.47 -1.43
CA ASN A 129 -4.61 18.85 -0.49
C ASN A 129 -5.18 17.64 0.27
N LYS A 130 -4.37 16.62 0.54
CA LYS A 130 -4.74 15.42 1.27
C LYS A 130 -4.11 15.40 2.66
N LYS A 131 -4.82 14.88 3.65
CA LYS A 131 -4.26 14.49 4.93
C LYS A 131 -3.46 13.21 4.74
N VAL A 132 -2.22 13.19 5.23
CA VAL A 132 -1.32 12.03 5.08
C VAL A 132 -0.44 11.86 6.32
N THR A 133 -0.01 10.64 6.56
CA THR A 133 1.05 10.30 7.50
C THR A 133 2.17 9.55 6.79
N THR A 134 3.30 9.38 7.42
CA THR A 134 4.44 8.57 6.99
C THR A 134 5.19 8.09 8.23
N TYR A 135 6.34 7.44 8.07
CA TYR A 135 7.14 6.95 9.20
C TYR A 135 7.44 8.05 10.22
N LEU A 136 6.99 7.83 11.46
CA LEU A 136 6.97 8.84 12.52
C LEU A 136 8.22 8.82 13.41
N LEU A 137 9.00 7.75 13.40
CA LEU A 137 10.21 7.62 14.22
C LEU A 137 11.44 8.23 13.53
N ASP A 138 12.64 7.95 14.04
CA ASP A 138 13.92 8.49 13.52
C ASP A 138 13.91 10.03 13.48
N ASN A 139 13.59 10.65 14.64
CA ASN A 139 13.45 12.11 14.79
C ASN A 139 12.45 12.70 13.76
N LYS A 140 11.43 11.94 13.39
CA LYS A 140 10.42 12.33 12.40
C LYS A 140 11.02 12.72 11.03
N ARG A 141 12.15 12.14 10.66
CA ARG A 141 12.88 12.52 9.44
C ARG A 141 12.02 12.47 8.18
N TYR A 142 11.19 11.45 8.02
CA TYR A 142 10.28 11.35 6.88
C TYR A 142 9.06 12.25 7.06
N PHE A 143 8.48 12.30 8.26
CA PHE A 143 7.32 13.13 8.56
C PHE A 143 7.61 14.61 8.32
N ASN A 144 8.78 15.10 8.72
CA ASN A 144 9.20 16.49 8.50
C ASN A 144 9.37 16.82 7.00
N GLN A 145 9.62 15.83 6.14
CA GLN A 145 9.69 16.04 4.70
C GLN A 145 8.33 16.30 4.06
N LEU A 146 7.23 15.88 4.69
CA LEU A 146 5.86 16.11 4.18
C LEU A 146 5.56 17.59 3.98
N GLN A 147 6.20 18.48 4.76
CA GLN A 147 6.08 19.94 4.62
C GLN A 147 6.55 20.50 3.26
N LYS A 148 7.28 19.70 2.47
CA LYS A 148 7.75 20.10 1.14
C LYS A 148 6.67 19.93 0.06
N TYR A 149 5.58 19.25 0.40
CA TYR A 149 4.52 18.88 -0.55
C TYR A 149 3.22 19.60 -0.19
N GLU A 150 2.32 19.73 -1.15
CA GLU A 150 1.00 20.34 -0.99
C GLU A 150 0.01 19.39 -0.27
N VAL A 151 0.36 18.95 0.95
CA VAL A 151 -0.44 18.03 1.77
C VAL A 151 -0.56 18.53 3.20
N SER A 152 -1.46 17.95 3.99
CA SER A 152 -1.64 18.23 5.42
C SER A 152 -1.07 17.05 6.23
N PRO A 153 0.14 17.16 6.82
CA PRO A 153 0.72 16.11 7.64
C PRO A 153 -0.09 15.88 8.92
N ILE A 154 -0.46 14.63 9.18
CA ILE A 154 -1.15 14.21 10.40
C ILE A 154 -0.29 13.19 11.13
N GLU A 155 0.00 13.45 12.39
CA GLU A 155 0.80 12.57 13.25
C GLU A 155 -0.10 11.48 13.88
N ASN A 156 -0.58 10.56 13.01
CA ASN A 156 -1.33 9.38 13.41
C ASN A 156 -0.70 8.14 12.76
N GLU A 157 -0.98 6.99 13.32
CA GLU A 157 -0.47 5.71 12.80
C GLU A 157 -1.07 5.36 11.44
N ILE A 158 -2.36 5.65 11.24
CA ILE A 158 -3.08 5.47 9.99
C ILE A 158 -3.89 6.74 9.72
N VAL A 159 -3.86 7.20 8.49
CA VAL A 159 -4.65 8.35 8.02
C VAL A 159 -5.36 7.98 6.73
N GLU A 160 -6.68 8.20 6.72
CA GLU A 160 -7.52 8.07 5.55
C GLU A 160 -8.07 9.45 5.16
N ASP A 161 -7.94 9.80 3.88
CA ASP A 161 -8.56 10.99 3.29
C ASP A 161 -9.15 10.65 1.92
N GLY A 162 -10.40 10.22 1.93
CA GLY A 162 -11.14 9.79 0.76
C GLY A 162 -10.61 8.46 0.19
N ASN A 163 -9.94 8.54 -0.96
CA ASN A 163 -9.36 7.39 -1.64
C ASN A 163 -7.85 7.19 -1.35
N ILE A 164 -7.25 8.04 -0.52
CA ILE A 164 -5.84 7.96 -0.14
C ILE A 164 -5.74 7.45 1.30
N LEU A 165 -5.09 6.32 1.50
CA LEU A 165 -4.80 5.72 2.80
C LEU A 165 -3.29 5.72 3.02
N THR A 166 -2.84 6.23 4.15
CA THR A 166 -1.41 6.25 4.51
C THR A 166 -1.19 5.66 5.90
N CYS A 167 -0.02 5.07 6.12
CA CYS A 167 0.33 4.38 7.35
C CYS A 167 1.77 4.66 7.75
N SER A 168 2.00 4.74 9.06
CA SER A 168 3.29 5.16 9.61
C SER A 168 4.40 4.09 9.59
N GLY A 169 4.07 2.82 9.33
CA GLY A 169 5.14 1.81 9.26
C GLY A 169 4.66 0.36 9.34
N PRO A 170 5.59 -0.59 9.33
CA PRO A 170 5.27 -2.00 9.17
C PRO A 170 4.38 -2.55 10.29
N GLY A 171 4.57 -2.12 11.54
CA GLY A 171 3.74 -2.59 12.67
C GLY A 171 2.25 -2.30 12.50
N ASN A 172 1.89 -1.22 11.78
CA ASN A 172 0.52 -0.81 11.53
C ASN A 172 -0.04 -1.32 10.20
N SER A 173 0.79 -1.96 9.36
CA SER A 173 0.37 -2.46 8.04
C SER A 173 -0.70 -3.55 8.12
N LEU A 174 -0.67 -4.38 9.17
CA LEU A 174 -1.67 -5.41 9.40
C LEU A 174 -3.05 -4.78 9.69
N THR A 175 -3.10 -3.79 10.55
CA THR A 175 -4.33 -3.03 10.84
C THR A 175 -4.84 -2.33 9.59
N LEU A 176 -3.96 -1.70 8.82
CA LEU A 176 -4.33 -1.04 7.57
C LEU A 176 -4.91 -2.03 6.55
N ALA A 177 -4.32 -3.23 6.42
CA ALA A 177 -4.84 -4.27 5.51
C ALA A 177 -6.24 -4.73 5.91
N LEU A 178 -6.50 -4.89 7.21
CA LEU A 178 -7.83 -5.22 7.75
C LEU A 178 -8.84 -4.08 7.54
N LEU A 179 -8.44 -2.84 7.74
CA LEU A 179 -9.30 -1.67 7.48
C LEU A 179 -9.61 -1.55 5.98
N LEU A 180 -8.64 -1.80 5.11
CA LEU A 180 -8.87 -1.83 3.67
C LEU A 180 -9.86 -2.95 3.30
N LEU A 181 -9.71 -4.15 3.88
CA LEU A 181 -10.65 -5.25 3.68
C LEU A 181 -12.07 -4.85 4.14
N GLU A 182 -12.21 -4.25 5.33
CA GLU A 182 -13.50 -3.75 5.82
C GLU A 182 -14.10 -2.74 4.85
N LYS A 183 -13.32 -1.76 4.41
CA LYS A 183 -13.75 -0.71 3.49
C LYS A 183 -14.30 -1.24 2.16
N ILE A 184 -13.72 -2.30 1.64
CA ILE A 184 -14.13 -2.86 0.34
C ILE A 184 -15.11 -4.04 0.44
N THR A 185 -15.39 -4.50 1.66
CA THR A 185 -16.34 -5.58 1.95
C THR A 185 -17.30 -5.18 3.06
N SER A 186 -17.02 -5.58 4.32
CA SER A 186 -17.79 -5.22 5.52
C SER A 186 -17.01 -5.49 6.80
N GLU A 187 -17.43 -4.88 7.91
CA GLU A 187 -16.90 -5.16 9.26
C GLU A 187 -17.08 -6.64 9.65
N GLU A 188 -18.23 -7.24 9.31
CA GLU A 188 -18.48 -8.66 9.59
C GLU A 188 -17.47 -9.57 8.89
N ASN A 189 -17.16 -9.26 7.61
CA ASN A 189 -16.21 -10.03 6.83
C ASN A 189 -14.77 -9.87 7.36
N ARG A 190 -14.36 -8.65 7.74
CA ARG A 190 -13.06 -8.42 8.40
C ARG A 190 -12.93 -9.25 9.67
N LYS A 191 -13.94 -9.23 10.55
CA LYS A 191 -13.95 -10.03 11.79
C LYS A 191 -13.88 -11.53 11.53
N GLU A 192 -14.48 -12.00 10.46
CA GLU A 192 -14.39 -13.40 10.04
C GLU A 192 -12.97 -13.79 9.66
N VAL A 193 -12.27 -12.93 8.89
CA VAL A 193 -10.87 -13.13 8.53
C VAL A 193 -9.98 -13.08 9.78
N GLU A 194 -10.13 -12.08 10.64
CA GLU A 194 -9.38 -11.96 11.90
C GLU A 194 -9.51 -13.22 12.78
N ARG A 195 -10.74 -13.71 12.92
CA ARG A 195 -11.03 -14.92 13.71
C ARG A 195 -10.29 -16.14 13.16
N ASN A 196 -10.33 -16.34 11.84
CA ASN A 196 -9.72 -17.50 11.20
C ASN A 196 -8.17 -17.41 11.17
N MET A 197 -7.61 -16.21 11.18
CA MET A 197 -6.17 -15.98 11.31
C MET A 197 -5.69 -15.97 12.78
N PHE A 198 -6.57 -16.17 13.76
CA PHE A 198 -6.27 -16.03 15.19
C PHE A 198 -5.70 -14.66 15.58
N LEU A 199 -6.10 -13.61 14.86
CA LEU A 199 -5.68 -12.24 15.18
C LEU A 199 -6.54 -11.69 16.33
N ASN A 200 -5.88 -11.17 17.36
CA ASN A 200 -6.52 -10.54 18.52
C ASN A 200 -6.15 -9.04 18.56
N LEU A 201 -6.59 -8.31 17.54
CA LEU A 201 -6.34 -6.88 17.41
C LEU A 201 -7.51 -6.07 17.96
N ASN A 202 -7.21 -5.08 18.79
CA ASN A 202 -8.20 -4.15 19.30
C ASN A 202 -8.24 -2.88 18.43
N ILE A 203 -8.91 -2.96 17.26
CA ILE A 203 -8.91 -1.89 16.25
C ILE A 203 -9.69 -0.65 16.69
N LYS A 204 -10.60 -0.76 17.68
CA LYS A 204 -11.54 0.32 18.07
C LYS A 204 -10.91 1.62 18.58
N ASN A 205 -9.61 1.65 18.87
CA ASN A 205 -8.93 2.81 19.48
C ASN A 205 -7.89 3.46 18.55
N MET A 206 -7.91 3.20 17.24
CA MET A 206 -6.85 3.65 16.31
C MET A 206 -7.25 4.84 15.42
N PHE A 207 -8.43 5.45 15.64
CA PHE A 207 -8.90 6.67 14.95
C PHE A 207 -9.16 7.81 15.92
#